data_a3089815dba4f73633081235755dc548
#
_entry.id   a3089815dba4f73633081235755dc548
#
_cell.length_a   1.000
_cell.length_b   1.000
_cell.length_c   1.000
_cell.angle_alpha   90.00
_cell.angle_beta   90.00
_cell.angle_gamma   90.00
#
_symmetry.space_group_name_H-M   'P 1'
#
loop_
_entity.id
_entity.type
_entity.pdbx_description
1 polymer ?
#
loop_
_entity_poly.entity_id
_entity_poly.type
_entity_poly.pdbx_seq_one_letter_code
_entity_poly.pdbx_strand_id
1 'polypeptide(L)'
;MTKRKGRLLGLTLALCLIASCSGRKSSDFIAEGTISGAADQMLYLEETISEEPRLIDSVRLDKEGHFSFRSEGHSYPMLYRLRLGEQHIPFAADSARRFSITAEGARLFDSYRITSPEDYNKQIQEVCRLSTATSRQLEPIVQEAWANRINADSARARSSELIAALKKQLTERFIYADPKSPAACFALLQTIGSGSYFSPLNPDDAAAFAAVATAYDTFYPEAPYAALLKKAALQARAIKRGSCVIDEPDYELPQQPEVVAYPELSYPDRTGRKVSLKELAAQGPTLVSFTSYAEPWSPELVAELRQLHQAHPELRIYEVSVDADSYFWKNATRTLPWTTVHDAEGRSLGLYNVQRLPSFYAIRGGDLQRLSSPSAFYR
;
A
#
# COMPACT_ATOMS: atom_id res chain seq x y z
N MET A 1 -98.17 4.59 -10.11
CA MET A 1 -97.40 4.29 -11.32
C MET A 1 -96.28 5.32 -11.45
N THR A 2 -95.08 5.07 -11.01
CA THR A 2 -93.92 5.88 -11.37
C THR A 2 -92.66 5.09 -11.05
N LYS A 3 -91.90 4.74 -12.04
CA LYS A 3 -90.67 3.98 -11.99
C LYS A 3 -89.55 4.88 -11.50
N ARG A 4 -88.89 4.52 -10.41
CA ARG A 4 -87.57 5.13 -9.97
C ARG A 4 -86.40 4.35 -10.56
N LYS A 5 -85.62 5.02 -11.40
CA LYS A 5 -84.37 4.52 -11.93
C LYS A 5 -83.28 4.68 -10.85
N GLY A 6 -82.67 3.58 -10.40
CA GLY A 6 -81.45 3.59 -9.57
C GLY A 6 -80.28 3.91 -10.44
N ARG A 7 -79.44 4.91 -9.98
CA ARG A 7 -78.13 5.19 -10.53
C ARG A 7 -77.09 4.40 -9.70
N LEU A 8 -76.42 3.47 -10.35
CA LEU A 8 -75.21 2.85 -9.81
C LEU A 8 -74.05 3.88 -9.89
N LEU A 9 -73.52 4.25 -8.72
CA LEU A 9 -72.34 5.02 -8.65
C LEU A 9 -71.12 4.04 -8.67
N GLY A 10 -70.41 4.01 -9.79
CA GLY A 10 -69.16 3.25 -9.92
C GLY A 10 -68.03 3.96 -9.16
N LEU A 11 -67.56 3.32 -8.12
CA LEU A 11 -66.37 3.77 -7.35
C LEU A 11 -65.10 3.29 -8.08
N THR A 12 -64.50 4.15 -8.88
CA THR A 12 -63.17 3.90 -9.49
C THR A 12 -62.12 4.09 -8.44
N LEU A 13 -61.54 2.98 -7.97
CA LEU A 13 -60.38 2.94 -7.09
C LEU A 13 -59.13 3.31 -7.89
N ALA A 14 -58.67 4.56 -7.81
CA ALA A 14 -57.41 5.00 -8.36
C ALA A 14 -56.27 4.42 -7.53
N LEU A 15 -55.60 3.38 -8.06
CA LEU A 15 -54.40 2.79 -7.52
C LEU A 15 -53.23 3.77 -7.76
N CYS A 16 -52.91 4.63 -6.79
CA CYS A 16 -51.69 5.44 -6.81
C CYS A 16 -50.48 4.51 -6.64
N LEU A 17 -49.85 4.14 -7.75
CA LEU A 17 -48.50 3.62 -7.77
C LEU A 17 -47.57 4.71 -7.24
N ILE A 18 -47.23 4.64 -5.95
CA ILE A 18 -46.13 5.39 -5.38
C ILE A 18 -44.87 4.79 -5.97
N ALA A 19 -44.41 5.35 -7.08
CA ALA A 19 -43.05 5.15 -7.53
C ALA A 19 -42.16 5.69 -6.43
N SER A 20 -41.63 4.81 -5.60
CA SER A 20 -40.54 5.11 -4.67
C SER A 20 -39.33 5.49 -5.53
N CYS A 21 -39.23 6.77 -5.88
CA CYS A 21 -37.93 7.35 -6.26
C CYS A 21 -37.05 7.25 -5.04
N SER A 22 -36.24 6.19 -4.95
CA SER A 22 -35.03 6.20 -4.14
C SER A 22 -34.24 7.44 -4.60
N GLY A 23 -34.25 8.47 -3.77
CA GLY A 23 -33.65 9.76 -4.09
C GLY A 23 -32.21 9.55 -4.54
N ARG A 24 -31.93 9.84 -5.80
CA ARG A 24 -30.56 10.00 -6.29
C ARG A 24 -29.91 11.06 -5.41
N LYS A 25 -28.98 10.67 -4.57
CA LYS A 25 -28.09 11.62 -3.90
C LYS A 25 -27.36 12.36 -5.03
N SER A 26 -27.45 13.65 -5.08
CA SER A 26 -26.81 14.48 -6.13
C SER A 26 -25.29 14.47 -6.07
N SER A 27 -24.72 13.75 -5.10
CA SER A 27 -23.29 13.64 -4.82
C SER A 27 -22.60 12.40 -5.41
N ASP A 28 -23.35 11.44 -5.99
CA ASP A 28 -22.73 10.22 -6.51
C ASP A 28 -21.83 10.50 -7.73
N PHE A 29 -20.65 9.92 -7.77
CA PHE A 29 -19.87 9.83 -9.01
C PHE A 29 -20.15 8.53 -9.77
N ILE A 30 -19.91 8.53 -11.07
CA ILE A 30 -20.05 7.38 -11.95
C ILE A 30 -18.75 7.17 -12.70
N ALA A 31 -18.16 5.97 -12.55
CA ALA A 31 -17.03 5.51 -13.35
C ALA A 31 -17.50 4.36 -14.25
N GLU A 32 -17.52 4.60 -15.55
CA GLU A 32 -18.02 3.62 -16.53
C GLU A 32 -17.05 3.49 -17.71
N GLY A 33 -17.17 2.41 -18.47
CA GLY A 33 -16.33 2.24 -19.65
C GLY A 33 -16.22 0.80 -20.12
N THR A 34 -15.09 0.53 -20.80
CA THR A 34 -14.84 -0.78 -21.42
C THR A 34 -13.39 -1.20 -21.23
N ILE A 35 -13.20 -2.43 -20.77
CA ILE A 35 -11.89 -3.08 -20.71
C ILE A 35 -11.91 -4.25 -21.68
N SER A 36 -11.40 -4.02 -22.89
CA SER A 36 -11.38 -5.02 -23.94
C SER A 36 -10.50 -6.22 -23.60
N GLY A 37 -10.92 -7.42 -24.00
CA GLY A 37 -10.16 -8.64 -23.72
C GLY A 37 -10.17 -9.10 -22.27
N ALA A 38 -11.08 -8.58 -21.44
CA ALA A 38 -11.21 -8.94 -20.02
C ALA A 38 -12.62 -9.48 -19.67
N ALA A 39 -13.32 -10.07 -20.63
CA ALA A 39 -14.64 -10.67 -20.43
C ALA A 39 -14.64 -11.64 -19.22
N ASP A 40 -15.74 -11.61 -18.46
CA ASP A 40 -15.97 -12.45 -17.26
C ASP A 40 -14.99 -12.23 -16.08
N GLN A 41 -14.00 -11.34 -16.19
CA GLN A 41 -13.11 -11.01 -15.08
C GLN A 41 -13.77 -10.07 -14.08
N MET A 42 -13.30 -10.11 -12.83
CA MET A 42 -13.76 -9.21 -11.78
C MET A 42 -12.94 -7.92 -11.81
N LEU A 43 -13.64 -6.79 -11.93
CA LEU A 43 -13.06 -5.46 -11.79
C LEU A 43 -13.47 -4.91 -10.42
N TYR A 44 -12.51 -4.33 -9.71
CA TYR A 44 -12.70 -3.79 -8.37
C TYR A 44 -12.51 -2.29 -8.37
N LEU A 45 -13.39 -1.57 -7.68
CA LEU A 45 -13.23 -0.16 -7.34
C LEU A 45 -12.71 -0.06 -5.92
N GLU A 46 -11.56 0.56 -5.75
CA GLU A 46 -10.88 0.68 -4.47
C GLU A 46 -10.49 2.13 -4.18
N GLU A 47 -10.57 2.53 -2.92
CA GLU A 47 -10.13 3.82 -2.41
C GLU A 47 -8.72 3.72 -1.82
N THR A 48 -7.86 4.71 -2.05
CA THR A 48 -6.43 4.64 -1.74
C THR A 48 -5.98 5.65 -0.69
N ILE A 49 -6.68 5.74 0.45
CA ILE A 49 -6.32 6.65 1.57
C ILE A 49 -5.19 6.07 2.44
N SER A 50 -5.18 4.77 2.64
CA SER A 50 -4.26 4.04 3.51
C SER A 50 -3.28 3.20 2.70
N GLU A 51 -2.27 2.66 3.37
CA GLU A 51 -1.34 1.69 2.76
C GLU A 51 -2.07 0.49 2.16
N GLU A 52 -3.18 0.06 2.78
CA GLU A 52 -4.07 -0.96 2.23
C GLU A 52 -5.28 -0.29 1.59
N PRO A 53 -5.47 -0.44 0.27
CA PRO A 53 -6.64 0.10 -0.42
C PRO A 53 -7.94 -0.51 0.07
N ARG A 54 -8.93 0.33 0.31
CA ARG A 54 -10.26 -0.11 0.78
C ARG A 54 -11.16 -0.45 -0.40
N LEU A 55 -11.64 -1.68 -0.46
CA LEU A 55 -12.64 -2.09 -1.45
C LEU A 55 -13.96 -1.30 -1.26
N ILE A 56 -14.42 -0.67 -2.33
CA ILE A 56 -15.70 0.05 -2.39
C ILE A 56 -16.76 -0.80 -3.06
N ASP A 57 -16.45 -1.34 -4.25
CA ASP A 57 -17.41 -2.11 -5.05
C ASP A 57 -16.66 -3.04 -6.02
N SER A 58 -17.37 -3.98 -6.60
CA SER A 58 -16.84 -4.88 -7.62
C SER A 58 -17.91 -5.22 -8.67
N VAL A 59 -17.47 -5.41 -9.92
CA VAL A 59 -18.35 -5.81 -11.02
C VAL A 59 -17.68 -6.89 -11.86
N ARG A 60 -18.46 -7.85 -12.33
CA ARG A 60 -18.02 -8.79 -13.37
C ARG A 60 -18.20 -8.12 -14.73
N LEU A 61 -17.11 -8.03 -15.49
CA LEU A 61 -17.14 -7.48 -16.85
C LEU A 61 -18.01 -8.35 -17.74
N ASP A 62 -18.84 -7.72 -18.58
CA ASP A 62 -19.63 -8.44 -19.58
C ASP A 62 -18.77 -8.98 -20.74
N LYS A 63 -19.39 -9.60 -21.73
CA LYS A 63 -18.67 -10.19 -22.87
C LYS A 63 -17.88 -9.18 -23.69
N GLU A 64 -18.34 -7.96 -23.72
CA GLU A 64 -17.73 -6.82 -24.41
C GLU A 64 -16.72 -6.07 -23.51
N GLY A 65 -16.66 -6.41 -22.20
CA GLY A 65 -15.80 -5.79 -21.19
C GLY A 65 -16.36 -4.51 -20.60
N HIS A 66 -17.68 -4.26 -20.71
CA HIS A 66 -18.30 -3.05 -20.13
C HIS A 66 -18.40 -3.15 -18.61
N PHE A 67 -18.30 -1.99 -17.97
CA PHE A 67 -18.53 -1.83 -16.54
C PHE A 67 -19.16 -0.47 -16.23
N SER A 68 -19.79 -0.39 -15.07
CA SER A 68 -20.28 0.86 -14.49
C SER A 68 -20.32 0.74 -12.98
N PHE A 69 -19.56 1.62 -12.32
CA PHE A 69 -19.60 1.82 -10.87
C PHE A 69 -20.33 3.12 -10.56
N ARG A 70 -21.15 3.08 -9.51
CA ARG A 70 -21.75 4.26 -8.90
C ARG A 70 -21.38 4.26 -7.43
N SER A 71 -20.72 5.30 -6.97
CA SER A 71 -20.28 5.43 -5.59
C SER A 71 -20.60 6.81 -5.03
N GLU A 72 -20.79 6.89 -3.73
CA GLU A 72 -20.95 8.16 -3.05
C GLU A 72 -19.72 9.03 -3.27
N GLY A 73 -19.92 10.24 -3.81
CA GLY A 73 -18.87 11.23 -3.98
C GLY A 73 -18.72 12.11 -2.75
N HIS A 74 -17.56 12.68 -2.59
CA HIS A 74 -17.23 13.61 -1.50
C HIS A 74 -17.23 15.05 -2.01
N SER A 75 -17.37 16.03 -1.11
CA SER A 75 -17.21 17.45 -1.41
C SER A 75 -15.75 17.86 -1.72
N TYR A 76 -14.84 16.91 -1.67
CA TYR A 76 -13.41 17.01 -1.92
C TYR A 76 -12.92 15.86 -2.81
N PRO A 77 -11.83 16.03 -3.56
CA PRO A 77 -11.31 14.99 -4.41
C PRO A 77 -10.70 13.85 -3.58
N MET A 78 -11.11 12.62 -3.90
CA MET A 78 -10.55 11.39 -3.37
C MET A 78 -9.80 10.62 -4.45
N LEU A 79 -8.75 9.91 -4.04
CA LEU A 79 -7.99 9.03 -4.94
C LEU A 79 -8.56 7.62 -4.89
N TYR A 80 -8.83 7.09 -6.07
CA TYR A 80 -9.36 5.74 -6.30
C TYR A 80 -8.46 4.98 -7.26
N ARG A 81 -8.69 3.67 -7.34
CA ARG A 81 -8.15 2.85 -8.42
C ARG A 81 -9.18 1.82 -8.91
N LEU A 82 -9.14 1.52 -10.20
CA LEU A 82 -9.76 0.33 -10.76
C LEU A 82 -8.70 -0.76 -10.82
N ARG A 83 -8.95 -1.91 -10.19
CA ARG A 83 -8.02 -3.06 -10.18
C ARG A 83 -8.60 -4.22 -10.95
N LEU A 84 -7.79 -4.77 -11.87
CA LEU A 84 -8.04 -5.99 -12.62
C LEU A 84 -6.84 -6.93 -12.44
N GLY A 85 -7.01 -8.02 -11.70
CA GLY A 85 -5.89 -8.85 -11.29
C GLY A 85 -4.86 -8.02 -10.48
N GLU A 86 -3.60 -8.03 -10.93
CA GLU A 86 -2.50 -7.28 -10.30
C GLU A 86 -2.33 -5.86 -10.86
N GLN A 87 -3.01 -5.55 -11.98
CA GLN A 87 -2.89 -4.23 -12.62
C GLN A 87 -3.97 -3.28 -12.10
N HIS A 88 -3.67 -1.99 -12.09
CA HIS A 88 -4.64 -0.98 -11.66
C HIS A 88 -4.52 0.34 -12.43
N ILE A 89 -5.64 1.06 -12.53
CA ILE A 89 -5.75 2.40 -13.10
C ILE A 89 -6.06 3.37 -11.96
N PRO A 90 -5.16 4.28 -11.58
CA PRO A 90 -5.45 5.32 -10.59
C PRO A 90 -6.25 6.45 -11.22
N PHE A 91 -7.18 7.03 -10.46
CA PHE A 91 -7.93 8.22 -10.81
C PHE A 91 -8.40 8.96 -9.56
N ALA A 92 -8.88 10.19 -9.73
CA ALA A 92 -9.52 10.95 -8.67
C ALA A 92 -10.97 11.22 -9.01
N ALA A 93 -11.81 11.28 -7.99
CA ALA A 93 -13.21 11.66 -8.10
C ALA A 93 -13.63 12.53 -6.91
N ASP A 94 -14.49 13.51 -7.17
CA ASP A 94 -15.28 14.23 -6.19
C ASP A 94 -16.79 13.99 -6.43
N SER A 95 -17.65 14.82 -5.89
CA SER A 95 -19.10 14.65 -6.03
C SER A 95 -19.60 14.92 -7.46
N ALA A 96 -20.67 14.20 -7.86
CA ALA A 96 -21.46 14.44 -9.06
C ALA A 96 -20.70 14.39 -10.41
N ARG A 97 -19.66 13.55 -10.51
CA ARG A 97 -18.83 13.42 -11.72
C ARG A 97 -19.13 12.14 -12.48
N ARG A 98 -18.91 12.18 -13.79
CA ARG A 98 -18.95 11.01 -14.66
C ARG A 98 -17.62 10.89 -15.40
N PHE A 99 -16.99 9.72 -15.28
CA PHE A 99 -15.75 9.37 -15.94
C PHE A 99 -15.99 8.26 -16.95
N SER A 100 -15.37 8.36 -18.11
CA SER A 100 -15.30 7.26 -19.07
C SER A 100 -13.88 6.75 -19.13
N ILE A 101 -13.72 5.43 -18.91
CA ILE A 101 -12.41 4.78 -18.87
C ILE A 101 -12.42 3.62 -19.86
N THR A 102 -11.44 3.63 -20.78
CA THR A 102 -11.23 2.53 -21.72
C THR A 102 -9.83 1.97 -21.55
N ALA A 103 -9.66 0.64 -21.64
CA ALA A 103 -8.37 -0.02 -21.54
C ALA A 103 -8.38 -1.39 -22.24
N GLU A 104 -7.19 -1.99 -22.41
CA GLU A 104 -7.01 -3.39 -22.80
C GLU A 104 -6.65 -4.21 -21.55
N GLY A 105 -7.38 -5.29 -21.27
CA GLY A 105 -7.19 -6.06 -20.03
C GLY A 105 -5.78 -6.62 -19.84
N ALA A 106 -5.14 -7.08 -20.92
CA ALA A 106 -3.76 -7.60 -20.87
C ALA A 106 -2.71 -6.52 -20.54
N ARG A 107 -3.00 -5.25 -20.83
CA ARG A 107 -2.11 -4.09 -20.63
C ARG A 107 -2.86 -2.94 -19.98
N LEU A 108 -3.61 -3.23 -18.92
CA LEU A 108 -4.55 -2.30 -18.30
C LEU A 108 -3.92 -0.93 -18.04
N PHE A 109 -2.80 -0.91 -17.35
CA PHE A 109 -2.11 0.32 -16.95
C PHE A 109 -1.49 1.07 -18.13
N ASP A 110 -0.94 0.38 -19.13
CA ASP A 110 -0.26 1.03 -20.26
C ASP A 110 -1.24 1.54 -21.33
N SER A 111 -2.44 0.97 -21.40
CA SER A 111 -3.40 1.24 -22.47
C SER A 111 -4.55 2.15 -22.07
N TYR A 112 -4.76 2.39 -20.75
CA TYR A 112 -5.96 3.11 -20.34
C TYR A 112 -6.01 4.55 -20.84
N ARG A 113 -7.23 4.98 -21.13
CA ARG A 113 -7.58 6.36 -21.42
C ARG A 113 -8.73 6.76 -20.50
N ILE A 114 -8.62 7.92 -19.90
CA ILE A 114 -9.67 8.48 -19.03
C ILE A 114 -10.16 9.78 -19.62
N THR A 115 -11.48 9.90 -19.72
CA THR A 115 -12.17 11.12 -20.11
C THR A 115 -13.00 11.60 -18.93
N SER A 116 -12.71 12.80 -18.47
CA SER A 116 -13.43 13.46 -17.37
C SER A 116 -13.62 14.93 -17.72
N PRO A 117 -14.60 15.61 -17.09
CA PRO A 117 -14.80 17.06 -17.28
C PRO A 117 -13.57 17.89 -16.90
N GLU A 118 -12.83 17.47 -15.88
CA GLU A 118 -11.62 18.14 -15.41
C GLU A 118 -10.35 17.46 -15.92
N ASP A 119 -9.28 18.26 -16.04
CA ASP A 119 -8.00 17.78 -16.56
C ASP A 119 -7.16 17.01 -15.53
N TYR A 120 -7.50 17.04 -14.24
CA TYR A 120 -6.66 16.41 -13.21
C TYR A 120 -6.47 14.89 -13.39
N ASN A 121 -7.44 14.18 -13.98
CA ASN A 121 -7.26 12.75 -14.26
C ASN A 121 -6.31 12.48 -15.44
N LYS A 122 -6.24 13.39 -16.42
CA LYS A 122 -5.20 13.35 -17.45
C LYS A 122 -3.83 13.65 -16.85
N GLN A 123 -3.77 14.58 -15.89
CA GLN A 123 -2.54 14.89 -15.16
C GLN A 123 -2.08 13.71 -14.30
N ILE A 124 -2.99 13.01 -13.60
CA ILE A 124 -2.68 11.76 -12.88
C ILE A 124 -2.10 10.72 -13.84
N GLN A 125 -2.71 10.52 -15.02
CA GLN A 125 -2.20 9.63 -16.04
C GLN A 125 -0.79 10.02 -16.49
N GLU A 126 -0.51 11.32 -16.64
CA GLU A 126 0.82 11.80 -17.03
C GLU A 126 1.85 11.58 -15.91
N VAL A 127 1.48 11.79 -14.63
CA VAL A 127 2.32 11.43 -13.48
C VAL A 127 2.68 9.95 -13.53
N CYS A 128 1.71 9.06 -13.77
CA CYS A 128 1.95 7.63 -13.92
C CYS A 128 2.95 7.32 -15.03
N ARG A 129 2.81 7.96 -16.20
CA ARG A 129 3.73 7.76 -17.33
C ARG A 129 5.16 8.18 -17.00
N LEU A 130 5.34 9.33 -16.36
CA LEU A 130 6.64 9.83 -15.93
C LEU A 130 7.28 8.89 -14.90
N SER A 131 6.53 8.48 -13.88
CA SER A 131 7.00 7.55 -12.85
C SER A 131 7.40 6.20 -13.44
N THR A 132 6.57 5.63 -14.32
CA THR A 132 6.85 4.36 -14.99
C THR A 132 8.07 4.46 -15.91
N ALA A 133 8.21 5.56 -16.67
CA ALA A 133 9.37 5.77 -17.52
C ALA A 133 10.67 5.83 -16.70
N THR A 134 10.64 6.50 -15.54
CA THR A 134 11.79 6.55 -14.62
C THR A 134 12.08 5.18 -14.02
N SER A 135 11.07 4.43 -13.58
CA SER A 135 11.25 3.07 -13.05
C SER A 135 11.91 2.13 -14.08
N ARG A 136 11.50 2.20 -15.35
CA ARG A 136 12.13 1.44 -16.44
C ARG A 136 13.60 1.80 -16.68
N GLN A 137 13.99 3.05 -16.42
CA GLN A 137 15.40 3.49 -16.50
C GLN A 137 16.22 3.07 -15.28
N LEU A 138 15.59 2.96 -14.12
CA LEU A 138 16.24 2.54 -12.88
C LEU A 138 16.49 1.03 -12.82
N GLU A 139 15.60 0.23 -13.41
CA GLU A 139 15.68 -1.23 -13.38
C GLU A 139 17.03 -1.78 -13.86
N PRO A 140 17.59 -1.39 -15.02
CA PRO A 140 18.90 -1.89 -15.47
C PRO A 140 20.05 -1.45 -14.53
N ILE A 141 19.98 -0.28 -13.90
CA ILE A 141 21.00 0.17 -12.94
C ILE A 141 21.00 -0.76 -11.70
N VAL A 142 19.82 -1.10 -11.21
CA VAL A 142 19.67 -2.03 -10.09
C VAL A 142 20.19 -3.42 -10.46
N GLN A 143 19.85 -3.92 -11.65
CA GLN A 143 20.33 -5.22 -12.14
C GLN A 143 21.85 -5.25 -12.34
N GLU A 144 22.45 -4.17 -12.87
CA GLU A 144 23.90 -4.04 -12.99
C GLU A 144 24.61 -4.03 -11.63
N ALA A 145 24.03 -3.35 -10.64
CA ALA A 145 24.55 -3.32 -9.27
C ALA A 145 24.46 -4.71 -8.60
N TRP A 146 23.34 -5.40 -8.73
CA TRP A 146 23.17 -6.76 -8.19
C TRP A 146 24.13 -7.78 -8.85
N ALA A 147 24.40 -7.62 -10.14
CA ALA A 147 25.36 -8.44 -10.86
C ALA A 147 26.82 -8.03 -10.60
N ASN A 148 27.09 -7.08 -9.68
CA ASN A 148 28.40 -6.52 -9.39
C ASN A 148 29.13 -5.95 -10.64
N ARG A 149 28.37 -5.53 -11.68
CA ARG A 149 28.95 -4.88 -12.87
C ARG A 149 29.24 -3.40 -12.65
N ILE A 150 28.53 -2.77 -11.72
CA ILE A 150 28.81 -1.41 -11.24
C ILE A 150 28.89 -1.43 -9.71
N ASN A 151 29.70 -0.54 -9.13
CA ASN A 151 29.76 -0.40 -7.68
C ASN A 151 28.55 0.35 -7.11
N ALA A 152 28.32 0.20 -5.81
CA ALA A 152 27.16 0.78 -5.13
C ALA A 152 27.09 2.31 -5.23
N ASP A 153 28.25 3.01 -5.22
CA ASP A 153 28.28 4.46 -5.30
C ASP A 153 27.89 4.96 -6.69
N SER A 154 28.37 4.29 -7.74
CA SER A 154 27.97 4.58 -9.13
C SER A 154 26.48 4.29 -9.36
N ALA A 155 25.95 3.18 -8.83
CA ALA A 155 24.55 2.86 -8.90
C ALA A 155 23.69 3.92 -8.18
N ARG A 156 24.11 4.33 -6.98
CA ARG A 156 23.43 5.37 -6.20
C ARG A 156 23.44 6.71 -6.92
N ALA A 157 24.58 7.14 -7.47
CA ALA A 157 24.71 8.41 -8.17
C ALA A 157 23.78 8.45 -9.41
N ARG A 158 23.83 7.41 -10.27
CA ARG A 158 22.96 7.31 -11.46
C ARG A 158 21.47 7.27 -11.11
N SER A 159 21.10 6.50 -10.07
CA SER A 159 19.71 6.43 -9.60
C SER A 159 19.22 7.76 -9.03
N SER A 160 20.06 8.44 -8.25
CA SER A 160 19.73 9.75 -7.64
C SER A 160 19.51 10.82 -8.71
N GLU A 161 20.28 10.82 -9.79
CA GLU A 161 20.09 11.75 -10.91
C GLU A 161 18.73 11.56 -11.60
N LEU A 162 18.34 10.30 -11.89
CA LEU A 162 17.03 10.00 -12.50
C LEU A 162 15.88 10.37 -11.59
N ILE A 163 16.00 10.07 -10.30
CA ILE A 163 14.98 10.42 -9.30
C ILE A 163 14.87 11.95 -9.15
N ALA A 164 15.99 12.66 -9.10
CA ALA A 164 15.99 14.13 -9.01
C ALA A 164 15.34 14.78 -10.25
N ALA A 165 15.61 14.25 -11.45
CA ALA A 165 14.99 14.72 -12.68
C ALA A 165 13.47 14.51 -12.68
N LEU A 166 12.98 13.34 -12.23
CA LEU A 166 11.56 13.07 -12.06
C LEU A 166 10.94 14.00 -11.03
N LYS A 167 11.54 14.13 -9.83
CA LYS A 167 11.04 15.02 -8.76
C LYS A 167 10.89 16.45 -9.25
N LYS A 168 11.86 16.95 -10.01
CA LYS A 168 11.80 18.29 -10.61
C LYS A 168 10.57 18.41 -11.52
N GLN A 169 10.35 17.46 -12.44
CA GLN A 169 9.19 17.47 -13.33
C GLN A 169 7.87 17.41 -12.56
N LEU A 170 7.76 16.53 -11.56
CA LEU A 170 6.56 16.38 -10.74
C LEU A 170 6.28 17.66 -9.95
N THR A 171 7.31 18.29 -9.39
CA THR A 171 7.21 19.54 -8.62
C THR A 171 6.75 20.70 -9.49
N GLU A 172 7.42 20.94 -10.62
CA GLU A 172 7.16 22.08 -11.48
C GLU A 172 5.82 21.99 -12.22
N ARG A 173 5.49 20.79 -12.74
CA ARG A 173 4.34 20.60 -13.64
C ARG A 173 3.03 20.31 -12.91
N PHE A 174 3.09 19.75 -11.70
CA PHE A 174 1.88 19.30 -10.99
C PHE A 174 1.79 19.90 -9.59
N ILE A 175 2.82 19.77 -8.74
CA ILE A 175 2.73 20.16 -7.32
C ILE A 175 2.61 21.69 -7.18
N TYR A 176 3.45 22.47 -7.85
CA TYR A 176 3.43 23.93 -7.75
C TYR A 176 2.49 24.59 -8.75
N ALA A 177 2.16 23.90 -9.85
CA ALA A 177 1.22 24.43 -10.84
C ALA A 177 -0.20 24.59 -10.28
N ASP A 178 -0.68 23.59 -9.54
CA ASP A 178 -1.96 23.65 -8.82
C ASP A 178 -1.93 22.77 -7.56
N PRO A 179 -1.43 23.27 -6.41
CA PRO A 179 -1.24 22.49 -5.20
C PRO A 179 -2.53 21.87 -4.61
N LYS A 180 -3.71 22.43 -4.93
CA LYS A 180 -5.01 21.89 -4.50
C LYS A 180 -5.51 20.77 -5.40
N SER A 181 -4.92 20.60 -6.59
CA SER A 181 -5.31 19.52 -7.51
C SER A 181 -5.07 18.14 -6.90
N PRO A 182 -5.98 17.17 -7.09
CA PRO A 182 -5.71 15.78 -6.72
C PRO A 182 -4.49 15.19 -7.45
N ALA A 183 -4.13 15.73 -8.63
CA ALA A 183 -2.91 15.35 -9.32
C ALA A 183 -1.63 15.80 -8.58
N ALA A 184 -1.65 16.94 -7.90
CA ALA A 184 -0.54 17.38 -7.05
C ALA A 184 -0.37 16.47 -5.82
N CYS A 185 -1.47 16.14 -5.15
CA CYS A 185 -1.47 15.17 -4.05
C CYS A 185 -0.97 13.80 -4.52
N PHE A 186 -1.49 13.31 -5.65
CA PHE A 186 -1.08 12.05 -6.25
C PHE A 186 0.41 12.05 -6.62
N ALA A 187 0.94 13.12 -7.21
CA ALA A 187 2.35 13.25 -7.56
C ALA A 187 3.26 13.23 -6.32
N LEU A 188 2.84 13.91 -5.25
CA LEU A 188 3.59 13.96 -3.98
C LEU A 188 3.65 12.59 -3.29
N LEU A 189 2.61 11.77 -3.43
CA LEU A 189 2.48 10.45 -2.78
C LEU A 189 3.01 9.29 -3.65
N GLN A 190 3.65 9.56 -4.78
CA GLN A 190 4.18 8.53 -5.66
C GLN A 190 5.32 7.73 -5.01
N THR A 191 5.32 6.42 -5.25
CA THR A 191 6.30 5.46 -4.71
C THR A 191 7.13 4.82 -5.81
N ILE A 192 8.28 4.28 -5.42
CA ILE A 192 9.13 3.41 -6.24
C ILE A 192 9.61 2.24 -5.39
N GLY A 193 9.24 1.01 -5.79
CA GLY A 193 9.47 -0.16 -4.94
C GLY A 193 8.86 0.04 -3.56
N SER A 194 9.63 -0.12 -2.51
CA SER A 194 9.24 0.13 -1.11
C SER A 194 9.48 1.58 -0.64
N GLY A 195 10.02 2.45 -1.50
CA GLY A 195 10.33 3.84 -1.17
C GLY A 195 9.37 4.85 -1.79
N SER A 196 9.48 6.11 -1.35
CA SER A 196 8.74 7.24 -1.91
C SER A 196 9.68 8.18 -2.66
N TYR A 197 9.22 8.78 -3.76
CA TYR A 197 9.99 9.82 -4.44
C TYR A 197 10.15 11.07 -3.56
N PHE A 198 9.09 11.46 -2.86
CA PHE A 198 9.12 12.55 -1.88
C PHE A 198 9.04 12.00 -0.47
N SER A 199 9.88 12.49 0.43
CA SER A 199 9.91 12.04 1.81
C SER A 199 9.85 13.22 2.78
N PRO A 200 8.97 13.19 3.78
CA PRO A 200 8.97 14.22 4.83
C PRO A 200 10.25 14.23 5.66
N LEU A 201 11.09 13.18 5.55
CA LEU A 201 12.41 13.10 6.18
C LEU A 201 13.52 13.77 5.34
N ASN A 202 13.23 14.15 4.10
CA ASN A 202 14.17 14.86 3.25
C ASN A 202 13.90 16.38 3.31
N PRO A 203 14.84 17.21 3.81
CA PRO A 203 14.66 18.66 3.94
C PRO A 203 14.39 19.36 2.60
N ASP A 204 14.86 18.81 1.48
CA ASP A 204 14.62 19.38 0.14
C ASP A 204 13.17 19.22 -0.31
N ASP A 205 12.42 18.26 0.24
CA ASP A 205 11.02 18.01 -0.09
C ASP A 205 10.05 18.85 0.75
N ALA A 206 10.53 19.53 1.79
CA ALA A 206 9.68 20.27 2.72
C ALA A 206 8.79 21.32 2.04
N ALA A 207 9.26 21.96 0.98
CA ALA A 207 8.48 22.95 0.24
C ALA A 207 7.32 22.32 -0.54
N ALA A 208 7.52 21.13 -1.12
CA ALA A 208 6.49 20.38 -1.83
C ALA A 208 5.38 19.93 -0.88
N PHE A 209 5.74 19.34 0.27
CA PHE A 209 4.76 18.99 1.30
C PHE A 209 4.00 20.21 1.83
N ALA A 210 4.69 21.33 2.09
CA ALA A 210 4.05 22.54 2.58
C ALA A 210 3.04 23.13 1.58
N ALA A 211 3.36 23.12 0.29
CA ALA A 211 2.48 23.63 -0.76
C ALA A 211 1.17 22.86 -0.82
N VAL A 212 1.23 21.52 -0.91
CA VAL A 212 0.04 20.68 -1.02
C VAL A 212 -0.74 20.65 0.30
N ALA A 213 -0.06 20.56 1.44
CA ALA A 213 -0.70 20.56 2.75
C ALA A 213 -1.47 21.86 3.02
N THR A 214 -0.88 23.02 2.69
CA THR A 214 -1.54 24.33 2.86
C THR A 214 -2.77 24.44 1.95
N ALA A 215 -2.66 23.97 0.71
CA ALA A 215 -3.78 23.98 -0.22
C ALA A 215 -4.93 23.07 0.25
N TYR A 216 -4.62 21.85 0.69
CA TYR A 216 -5.63 20.92 1.19
C TYR A 216 -6.27 21.39 2.50
N ASP A 217 -5.50 21.95 3.45
CA ASP A 217 -6.03 22.53 4.69
C ASP A 217 -6.96 23.74 4.41
N THR A 218 -6.71 24.47 3.31
CA THR A 218 -7.51 25.63 2.93
C THR A 218 -8.78 25.27 2.16
N PHE A 219 -8.67 24.38 1.17
CA PHE A 219 -9.75 24.09 0.23
C PHE A 219 -10.54 22.82 0.56
N TYR A 220 -9.90 21.87 1.25
CA TYR A 220 -10.47 20.55 1.56
C TYR A 220 -10.15 20.12 3.01
N PRO A 221 -10.46 20.92 4.04
CA PRO A 221 -10.03 20.65 5.42
C PRO A 221 -10.61 19.33 5.97
N GLU A 222 -11.73 18.86 5.42
CA GLU A 222 -12.37 17.61 5.82
C GLU A 222 -11.85 16.37 5.04
N ALA A 223 -11.01 16.59 4.03
CA ALA A 223 -10.43 15.47 3.29
C ALA A 223 -9.46 14.67 4.17
N PRO A 224 -9.51 13.33 4.16
CA PRO A 224 -8.57 12.50 4.94
C PRO A 224 -7.10 12.82 4.65
N TYR A 225 -6.79 13.19 3.40
CA TYR A 225 -5.46 13.62 3.00
C TYR A 225 -5.00 14.93 3.67
N ALA A 226 -5.91 15.84 4.06
CA ALA A 226 -5.53 17.11 4.68
C ALA A 226 -4.76 16.88 5.99
N ALA A 227 -5.25 16.02 6.87
CA ALA A 227 -4.57 15.67 8.12
C ALA A 227 -3.22 14.97 7.88
N LEU A 228 -3.19 14.02 6.94
CA LEU A 228 -1.97 13.29 6.56
C LEU A 228 -0.89 14.24 6.01
N LEU A 229 -1.26 15.09 5.06
CA LEU A 229 -0.37 16.06 4.43
C LEU A 229 0.13 17.11 5.43
N LYS A 230 -0.73 17.59 6.33
CA LYS A 230 -0.38 18.51 7.40
C LYS A 230 0.67 17.93 8.34
N LYS A 231 0.48 16.66 8.78
CA LYS A 231 1.46 15.94 9.60
C LYS A 231 2.81 15.82 8.87
N ALA A 232 2.79 15.39 7.60
CA ALA A 232 4.00 15.25 6.78
C ALA A 232 4.72 16.58 6.56
N ALA A 233 3.98 17.67 6.29
CA ALA A 233 4.55 19.01 6.11
C ALA A 233 5.19 19.56 7.40
N LEU A 234 4.56 19.35 8.56
CA LEU A 234 5.13 19.74 9.85
C LEU A 234 6.41 18.97 10.14
N GLN A 235 6.43 17.67 9.88
CA GLN A 235 7.63 16.83 10.02
C GLN A 235 8.76 17.32 9.10
N ALA A 236 8.47 17.54 7.82
CA ALA A 236 9.45 18.01 6.85
C ALA A 236 10.03 19.39 7.24
N ARG A 237 9.18 20.26 7.76
CA ARG A 237 9.60 21.59 8.25
C ARG A 237 10.50 21.49 9.49
N ALA A 238 10.17 20.59 10.42
CA ALA A 238 10.97 20.37 11.63
C ALA A 238 12.37 19.87 11.25
N ILE A 239 12.45 18.88 10.35
CA ILE A 239 13.73 18.34 9.85
C ILE A 239 14.54 19.42 9.13
N LYS A 240 13.92 20.20 8.24
CA LYS A 240 14.58 21.32 7.52
C LYS A 240 15.17 22.37 8.45
N ARG A 241 14.56 22.61 9.63
CA ARG A 241 15.03 23.58 10.62
C ARG A 241 16.10 23.01 11.56
N GLY A 242 16.45 21.73 11.44
CA GLY A 242 17.31 21.03 12.39
C GLY A 242 16.67 20.84 13.77
N SER A 243 15.39 21.12 13.88
CA SER A 243 14.58 20.89 15.09
C SER A 243 13.95 19.51 14.95
N CYS A 244 14.69 18.47 15.27
CA CYS A 244 14.07 17.17 15.55
C CYS A 244 13.29 17.26 16.85
N VAL A 245 12.10 17.85 16.81
CA VAL A 245 11.03 17.52 17.72
C VAL A 245 10.17 16.53 16.97
N ILE A 246 10.40 15.25 17.25
CA ILE A 246 9.38 14.23 17.00
C ILE A 246 8.27 14.60 17.98
N ASP A 247 7.20 15.26 17.52
CA ASP A 247 5.95 15.31 18.28
C ASP A 247 5.44 13.87 18.34
N GLU A 248 5.80 13.20 19.42
CA GLU A 248 5.13 11.98 19.83
C GLU A 248 3.67 12.35 20.13
N PRO A 249 2.69 11.57 19.61
CA PRO A 249 1.34 11.63 20.16
C PRO A 249 1.43 11.31 21.66
N ASP A 250 0.61 12.00 22.48
CA ASP A 250 0.48 11.78 23.92
C ASP A 250 0.31 10.28 24.25
N TYR A 251 1.44 9.60 24.38
CA TYR A 251 1.56 8.34 25.10
C TYR A 251 2.46 8.59 26.29
N GLU A 252 1.95 8.32 27.47
CA GLU A 252 2.75 8.24 28.68
C GLU A 252 3.96 7.36 28.39
N LEU A 253 5.16 7.96 28.48
CA LEU A 253 6.44 7.29 28.23
C LEU A 253 6.56 6.10 29.19
N PRO A 254 6.61 4.86 28.71
CA PRO A 254 7.30 3.81 29.44
C PRO A 254 8.77 4.21 29.47
N GLN A 255 9.39 3.97 30.61
CA GLN A 255 10.80 4.24 30.90
C GLN A 255 11.70 3.92 29.69
N GLN A 256 12.64 4.85 29.38
CA GLN A 256 13.60 4.90 28.28
C GLN A 256 13.70 3.60 27.46
N PRO A 257 13.24 3.58 26.16
CA PRO A 257 13.52 2.44 25.32
C PRO A 257 15.04 2.36 25.09
N GLU A 258 15.64 1.26 25.46
CA GLU A 258 16.92 0.84 24.95
C GLU A 258 16.91 1.01 23.42
N VAL A 259 17.87 1.76 22.85
CA VAL A 259 18.00 1.91 21.41
C VAL A 259 18.36 0.56 20.83
N VAL A 260 17.37 -0.20 20.42
CA VAL A 260 17.58 -1.50 19.80
C VAL A 260 17.94 -1.29 18.35
N ALA A 261 19.13 -1.72 17.95
CA ALA A 261 19.72 -1.46 16.63
C ALA A 261 19.11 -2.31 15.48
N TYR A 262 17.91 -2.88 15.64
CA TYR A 262 17.26 -3.70 14.62
C TYR A 262 15.75 -3.45 14.55
N PRO A 263 15.12 -3.63 13.35
CA PRO A 263 13.69 -3.48 13.17
C PRO A 263 12.88 -4.46 14.02
N GLU A 264 11.78 -3.98 14.62
CA GLU A 264 10.82 -4.84 15.32
C GLU A 264 10.09 -5.76 14.33
N LEU A 265 9.91 -7.02 14.74
CA LEU A 265 9.03 -7.99 14.10
C LEU A 265 7.98 -8.44 15.11
N SER A 266 6.72 -8.30 14.76
CA SER A 266 5.59 -8.74 15.59
C SER A 266 4.55 -9.43 14.73
N TYR A 267 4.68 -10.76 14.61
CA TYR A 267 3.83 -11.60 13.77
C TYR A 267 3.07 -12.65 14.56
N PRO A 268 1.95 -13.20 14.04
CA PRO A 268 1.19 -14.22 14.74
C PRO A 268 1.97 -15.55 14.82
N ASP A 269 1.93 -16.16 15.99
CA ASP A 269 2.34 -17.54 16.21
C ASP A 269 1.24 -18.53 15.74
N ARG A 270 1.46 -19.83 15.93
CA ARG A 270 0.51 -20.89 15.55
C ARG A 270 -0.86 -20.76 16.22
N THR A 271 -0.93 -20.07 17.37
CA THR A 271 -2.17 -19.85 18.11
C THR A 271 -2.89 -18.55 17.69
N GLY A 272 -2.26 -17.75 16.83
CA GLY A 272 -2.73 -16.44 16.39
C GLY A 272 -2.31 -15.30 17.31
N ARG A 273 -1.52 -15.57 18.36
CA ARG A 273 -0.99 -14.54 19.26
C ARG A 273 0.22 -13.87 18.61
N LYS A 274 0.24 -12.56 18.57
CA LYS A 274 1.42 -11.80 18.11
C LYS A 274 2.58 -11.98 19.08
N VAL A 275 3.75 -12.30 18.56
CA VAL A 275 5.00 -12.46 19.32
C VAL A 275 6.00 -11.42 18.84
N SER A 276 6.45 -10.59 19.78
CA SER A 276 7.44 -9.54 19.55
C SER A 276 8.86 -10.13 19.54
N LEU A 277 9.63 -9.79 18.52
CA LEU A 277 11.06 -10.14 18.47
C LEU A 277 11.84 -9.44 19.57
N LYS A 278 11.56 -8.16 19.85
CA LYS A 278 12.23 -7.41 20.93
C LYS A 278 12.00 -8.03 22.29
N GLU A 279 10.78 -8.43 22.58
CA GLU A 279 10.46 -9.12 23.85
C GLU A 279 11.18 -10.45 23.97
N LEU A 280 11.33 -11.20 22.87
CA LEU A 280 12.08 -12.46 22.88
C LEU A 280 13.58 -12.22 23.02
N ALA A 281 14.13 -11.24 22.30
CA ALA A 281 15.57 -10.90 22.35
C ALA A 281 16.00 -10.29 23.69
N ALA A 282 15.10 -9.66 24.42
CA ALA A 282 15.35 -9.20 25.80
C ALA A 282 15.58 -10.35 26.78
N GLN A 283 15.17 -11.58 26.44
CA GLN A 283 15.33 -12.76 27.28
C GLN A 283 16.68 -13.48 27.08
N GLY A 284 17.48 -13.09 26.07
CA GLY A 284 18.76 -13.69 25.81
C GLY A 284 19.20 -13.61 24.33
N PRO A 285 20.36 -14.22 24.02
CA PRO A 285 20.89 -14.24 22.66
C PRO A 285 19.87 -14.90 21.71
N THR A 286 19.60 -14.24 20.60
CA THR A 286 18.49 -14.62 19.71
C THR A 286 18.96 -14.82 18.27
N LEU A 287 18.65 -15.98 17.70
CA LEU A 287 18.80 -16.27 16.28
C LEU A 287 17.46 -15.94 15.57
N VAL A 288 17.51 -15.03 14.60
CA VAL A 288 16.39 -14.77 13.68
C VAL A 288 16.62 -15.56 12.41
N SER A 289 15.63 -16.38 12.01
CA SER A 289 15.67 -17.21 10.81
C SER A 289 14.49 -16.86 9.92
N PHE A 290 14.77 -16.51 8.66
CA PHE A 290 13.73 -16.33 7.63
C PHE A 290 13.70 -17.58 6.75
N THR A 291 12.54 -18.21 6.64
CA THR A 291 12.39 -19.52 6.00
C THR A 291 11.08 -19.68 5.24
N SER A 292 11.02 -20.69 4.39
CA SER A 292 9.79 -21.28 3.85
C SER A 292 9.84 -22.78 4.01
N TYR A 293 8.84 -23.36 4.64
CA TYR A 293 8.75 -24.80 4.85
C TYR A 293 8.33 -25.57 3.59
N ALA A 294 7.80 -24.88 2.58
CA ALA A 294 7.48 -25.46 1.27
C ALA A 294 8.74 -25.77 0.44
N GLU A 295 9.88 -25.20 0.79
CA GLU A 295 11.12 -25.36 0.04
C GLU A 295 11.80 -26.72 0.32
N PRO A 296 12.45 -27.34 -0.71
CA PRO A 296 13.07 -28.68 -0.57
C PRO A 296 14.17 -28.78 0.48
N TRP A 297 14.85 -27.68 0.78
CA TRP A 297 15.93 -27.59 1.78
C TRP A 297 15.43 -27.44 3.23
N SER A 298 14.14 -27.20 3.42
CA SER A 298 13.56 -26.94 4.75
C SER A 298 13.77 -28.08 5.77
N PRO A 299 13.67 -29.39 5.43
CA PRO A 299 13.91 -30.45 6.40
C PRO A 299 15.34 -30.45 6.98
N GLU A 300 16.34 -30.12 6.14
CA GLU A 300 17.75 -30.03 6.56
C GLU A 300 17.96 -28.85 7.50
N LEU A 301 17.38 -27.70 7.19
CA LEU A 301 17.41 -26.52 8.06
C LEU A 301 16.77 -26.81 9.42
N VAL A 302 15.61 -27.44 9.45
CA VAL A 302 14.93 -27.81 10.70
C VAL A 302 15.80 -28.77 11.53
N ALA A 303 16.49 -29.71 10.90
CA ALA A 303 17.41 -30.63 11.59
C ALA A 303 18.61 -29.87 12.21
N GLU A 304 19.21 -28.93 11.45
CA GLU A 304 20.31 -28.07 11.93
C GLU A 304 19.86 -27.19 13.12
N LEU A 305 18.70 -26.54 13.02
CA LEU A 305 18.15 -25.71 14.10
C LEU A 305 17.81 -26.54 15.36
N ARG A 306 17.35 -27.80 15.21
CA ARG A 306 17.13 -28.71 16.34
C ARG A 306 18.43 -29.06 17.06
N GLN A 307 19.47 -29.38 16.31
CA GLN A 307 20.80 -29.68 16.88
C GLN A 307 21.32 -28.46 17.61
N LEU A 308 21.24 -27.28 17.00
CA LEU A 308 21.68 -26.02 17.60
C LEU A 308 20.91 -25.70 18.91
N HIS A 309 19.59 -25.84 18.89
CA HIS A 309 18.74 -25.61 20.06
C HIS A 309 18.98 -26.61 21.19
N GLN A 310 19.30 -27.88 20.85
CA GLN A 310 19.65 -28.90 21.84
C GLN A 310 21.03 -28.66 22.47
N ALA A 311 22.00 -28.21 21.66
CA ALA A 311 23.34 -27.87 22.14
C ALA A 311 23.37 -26.58 22.98
N HIS A 312 22.44 -25.64 22.69
CA HIS A 312 22.38 -24.32 23.30
C HIS A 312 20.96 -23.99 23.75
N PRO A 313 20.51 -24.52 24.90
CA PRO A 313 19.15 -24.27 25.39
C PRO A 313 18.87 -22.79 25.76
N GLU A 314 19.90 -22.01 26.00
CA GLU A 314 19.83 -20.57 26.26
C GLU A 314 19.51 -19.76 25.00
N LEU A 315 19.80 -20.32 23.80
CA LEU A 315 19.57 -19.65 22.53
C LEU A 315 18.07 -19.53 22.25
N ARG A 316 17.59 -18.31 22.06
CA ARG A 316 16.25 -18.07 21.57
C ARG A 316 16.26 -18.14 20.04
N ILE A 317 15.30 -18.83 19.46
CA ILE A 317 15.12 -18.86 18.01
C ILE A 317 13.77 -18.20 17.68
N TYR A 318 13.82 -17.15 16.85
CA TYR A 318 12.66 -16.49 16.28
C TYR A 318 12.64 -16.78 14.80
N GLU A 319 11.80 -17.72 14.38
CA GLU A 319 11.74 -18.18 13.01
C GLU A 319 10.52 -17.60 12.30
N VAL A 320 10.76 -16.82 11.24
CA VAL A 320 9.75 -16.17 10.41
C VAL A 320 9.52 -16.99 9.16
N SER A 321 8.34 -17.58 9.03
CA SER A 321 7.91 -18.25 7.81
C SER A 321 7.21 -17.28 6.89
N VAL A 322 7.56 -17.33 5.61
CA VAL A 322 6.91 -16.58 4.53
C VAL A 322 6.08 -17.49 3.61
N ASP A 323 5.72 -18.67 4.08
CA ASP A 323 4.82 -19.57 3.34
C ASP A 323 3.46 -18.90 3.12
N ALA A 324 2.92 -18.97 1.91
CA ALA A 324 1.61 -18.38 1.60
C ALA A 324 0.45 -19.15 2.29
N ASP A 325 0.61 -20.45 2.52
CA ASP A 325 -0.42 -21.30 3.14
C ASP A 325 -0.22 -21.40 4.66
N SER A 326 -1.07 -20.70 5.40
CA SER A 326 -1.05 -20.69 6.87
C SER A 326 -1.37 -22.07 7.49
N TYR A 327 -2.17 -22.89 6.84
CA TYR A 327 -2.51 -24.24 7.34
C TYR A 327 -1.31 -25.16 7.19
N PHE A 328 -0.65 -25.13 6.03
CA PHE A 328 0.58 -25.87 5.80
C PHE A 328 1.66 -25.49 6.82
N TRP A 329 1.93 -24.20 7.00
CA TRP A 329 2.88 -23.69 7.98
C TRP A 329 2.57 -24.17 9.41
N LYS A 330 1.31 -24.08 9.87
CA LYS A 330 0.91 -24.55 11.20
C LYS A 330 1.20 -26.02 11.42
N ASN A 331 0.99 -26.84 10.40
CA ASN A 331 1.28 -28.26 10.48
C ASN A 331 2.79 -28.55 10.47
N ALA A 332 3.55 -27.90 9.60
CA ALA A 332 5.00 -28.07 9.49
C ALA A 332 5.72 -27.68 10.80
N THR A 333 5.23 -26.66 11.48
CA THR A 333 5.87 -26.12 12.70
C THR A 333 5.35 -26.73 14.01
N ARG A 334 4.34 -27.61 13.97
CA ARG A 334 3.63 -28.11 15.16
C ARG A 334 4.53 -28.71 16.23
N THR A 335 5.64 -29.33 15.85
CA THR A 335 6.56 -30.06 16.76
C THR A 335 7.85 -29.28 17.03
N LEU A 336 7.96 -28.05 16.57
CA LEU A 336 9.16 -27.23 16.78
C LEU A 336 9.16 -26.63 18.18
N PRO A 337 10.29 -26.74 18.92
CA PRO A 337 10.37 -26.29 20.31
C PRO A 337 10.67 -24.79 20.48
N TRP A 338 10.89 -24.06 19.38
CA TRP A 338 11.17 -22.63 19.39
C TRP A 338 10.00 -21.80 18.88
N THR A 339 10.15 -20.48 18.94
CA THR A 339 9.16 -19.52 18.44
C THR A 339 9.15 -19.52 16.91
N THR A 340 7.99 -19.85 16.34
CA THR A 340 7.72 -19.74 14.91
C THR A 340 6.56 -18.77 14.69
N VAL A 341 6.76 -17.80 13.79
CA VAL A 341 5.74 -16.80 13.43
C VAL A 341 5.51 -16.79 11.92
N HIS A 342 4.37 -16.24 11.50
CA HIS A 342 3.94 -16.31 10.12
C HIS A 342 3.78 -14.91 9.52
N ASP A 343 4.51 -14.65 8.45
CA ASP A 343 4.45 -13.45 7.62
C ASP A 343 4.09 -13.86 6.18
N ALA A 344 2.81 -14.16 5.94
CA ALA A 344 2.34 -14.62 4.62
C ALA A 344 2.57 -13.63 3.47
N GLU A 345 2.77 -12.36 3.80
CA GLU A 345 2.97 -11.29 2.82
C GLU A 345 4.45 -10.98 2.58
N GLY A 346 5.36 -11.58 3.36
CA GLY A 346 6.80 -11.37 3.24
C GLY A 346 7.28 -9.96 3.58
N ARG A 347 6.50 -9.17 4.33
CA ARG A 347 6.85 -7.79 4.71
C ARG A 347 8.16 -7.71 5.50
N SER A 348 8.42 -8.71 6.32
CA SER A 348 9.65 -8.80 7.12
C SER A 348 10.92 -8.91 6.28
N LEU A 349 10.82 -9.49 5.08
CA LEU A 349 11.96 -9.65 4.17
C LEU A 349 12.56 -8.30 3.76
N GLY A 350 11.70 -7.31 3.47
CA GLY A 350 12.13 -5.94 3.15
C GLY A 350 12.80 -5.24 4.34
N LEU A 351 12.26 -5.40 5.55
CA LEU A 351 12.78 -4.77 6.77
C LEU A 351 14.20 -5.26 7.11
N TYR A 352 14.50 -6.54 6.86
CA TYR A 352 15.79 -7.17 7.14
C TYR A 352 16.68 -7.31 5.91
N ASN A 353 16.30 -6.72 4.78
CA ASN A 353 17.03 -6.84 3.51
C ASN A 353 17.33 -8.31 3.14
N VAL A 354 16.34 -9.18 3.32
CA VAL A 354 16.45 -10.60 2.98
C VAL A 354 16.24 -10.76 1.48
N GLN A 355 17.28 -11.15 0.76
CA GLN A 355 17.26 -11.31 -0.71
C GLN A 355 17.07 -12.75 -1.16
N ARG A 356 17.28 -13.71 -0.26
CA ARG A 356 17.12 -15.15 -0.51
C ARG A 356 16.80 -15.88 0.77
N LEU A 357 16.10 -16.98 0.65
CA LEU A 357 15.84 -17.91 1.76
C LEU A 357 16.77 -19.13 1.65
N PRO A 358 17.19 -19.71 2.77
CA PRO A 358 17.03 -19.16 4.11
C PRO A 358 18.02 -18.02 4.39
N SER A 359 17.68 -17.14 5.35
CA SER A 359 18.58 -16.06 5.82
C SER A 359 18.57 -16.00 7.34
N PHE A 360 19.74 -15.68 7.93
CA PHE A 360 19.96 -15.75 9.37
C PHE A 360 20.59 -14.51 9.92
N TYR A 361 20.17 -14.13 11.12
CA TYR A 361 20.73 -12.99 11.85
C TYR A 361 20.89 -13.35 13.34
N ALA A 362 21.97 -12.89 13.95
CA ALA A 362 22.19 -12.94 15.38
C ALA A 362 21.81 -11.61 16.03
N ILE A 363 21.08 -11.64 17.14
CA ILE A 363 20.89 -10.51 18.03
C ILE A 363 21.60 -10.81 19.33
N ARG A 364 22.57 -9.94 19.69
CA ARG A 364 23.37 -10.03 20.91
C ARG A 364 23.57 -8.64 21.48
N GLY A 365 23.18 -8.44 22.74
CA GLY A 365 23.37 -7.14 23.41
C GLY A 365 22.73 -5.95 22.69
N GLY A 366 21.67 -6.20 21.89
CA GLY A 366 21.00 -5.16 21.09
C GLY A 366 21.52 -5.01 19.67
N ASP A 367 22.66 -5.63 19.30
CA ASP A 367 23.24 -5.54 17.95
C ASP A 367 22.72 -6.66 17.03
N LEU A 368 22.49 -6.31 15.77
CA LEU A 368 22.07 -7.23 14.71
C LEU A 368 23.25 -7.56 13.79
N GLN A 369 23.58 -8.85 13.65
CA GLN A 369 24.61 -9.33 12.76
C GLN A 369 24.04 -10.39 11.79
N ARG A 370 24.27 -10.24 10.47
CA ARG A 370 23.92 -11.26 9.49
C ARG A 370 24.86 -12.46 9.58
N LEU A 371 24.30 -13.67 9.51
CA LEU A 371 25.04 -14.94 9.57
C LEU A 371 24.98 -15.67 8.23
N SER A 372 25.99 -16.49 7.95
CA SER A 372 26.03 -17.36 6.77
C SER A 372 25.24 -18.67 6.96
N SER A 373 25.09 -19.13 8.20
CA SER A 373 24.33 -20.32 8.59
C SER A 373 23.88 -20.21 10.05
N PRO A 374 22.91 -21.01 10.52
CA PRO A 374 22.56 -21.08 11.94
C PRO A 374 23.75 -21.40 12.85
N SER A 375 24.59 -22.35 12.44
CA SER A 375 25.78 -22.77 13.20
C SER A 375 26.87 -21.69 13.34
N ALA A 376 26.82 -20.65 12.49
CA ALA A 376 27.72 -19.50 12.60
C ALA A 376 27.40 -18.61 13.83
N PHE A 377 26.29 -18.88 14.52
CA PHE A 377 25.90 -18.11 15.71
C PHE A 377 26.97 -18.21 16.83
N TYR A 378 27.64 -19.32 17.00
CA TYR A 378 28.63 -19.55 18.05
C TYR A 378 30.11 -19.63 17.52
N ARG A 379 30.32 -19.27 16.26
CA ARG A 379 31.66 -19.15 15.69
C ARG A 379 32.10 -17.68 15.70
#